data_3c6dbdde8c59f4b20275a1801d56761d
#
_entry.id   3c6dbdde8c59f4b20275a1801d56761d
#
_cell.length_a   1.000
_cell.length_b   1.000
_cell.length_c   1.000
_cell.angle_alpha   90.00
_cell.angle_beta   90.00
_cell.angle_gamma   90.00
#
_symmetry.space_group_name_H-M   'P 1'
#
loop_
_entity.id
_entity.type
_entity.pdbx_description
1 polymer ?
#
loop_
_entity_poly.entity_id
_entity_poly.type
_entity_poly.pdbx_seq_one_letter_code
_entity_poly.pdbx_strand_id
1 'polypeptide(L)'
;DEKQTLYKCYLQFLDKIQPEVFVMENVKGILSAQLHNEGVLGMIRADIKKAGYTIHSLVRAEPQKPSDYVVKAERYGIPQARHRVILLGIRDGLNIDPAQLRQRPEETVRAALSGVPPLRSSFSRLDKEEDISWPKYILRAARLLSKKYPDADLVSELSEVVIKDLPTLTSEDHVQETPTANRLTDWY
;
A
#
# COMPACT_ATOMS: atom_id res chain seq x y z
N ASP A 1 -16.79 12.62 -15.38
CA ASP A 1 -16.16 12.15 -14.13
C ASP A 1 -14.65 12.05 -14.34
N GLU A 2 -13.86 12.98 -13.77
CA GLU A 2 -12.42 13.11 -14.03
C GLU A 2 -11.62 11.82 -13.77
N LYS A 3 -12.02 11.03 -12.79
CA LYS A 3 -11.34 9.76 -12.46
C LYS A 3 -11.47 8.69 -13.55
N GLN A 4 -12.50 8.76 -14.37
CA GLN A 4 -12.75 7.80 -15.44
C GLN A 4 -11.95 8.11 -16.72
N THR A 5 -11.42 9.34 -16.83
CA THR A 5 -10.60 9.75 -17.97
C THR A 5 -9.10 9.52 -17.77
N LEU A 6 -8.66 9.23 -16.55
CA LEU A 6 -7.24 9.09 -16.25
C LEU A 6 -6.56 7.98 -17.06
N TYR A 7 -7.25 6.85 -17.29
CA TYR A 7 -6.68 5.78 -18.11
C TYR A 7 -6.53 6.21 -19.59
N LYS A 8 -7.39 7.12 -20.09
CA LYS A 8 -7.27 7.65 -21.46
C LYS A 8 -6.00 8.50 -21.63
N CYS A 9 -5.64 9.29 -20.61
CA CYS A 9 -4.36 9.99 -20.59
C CYS A 9 -3.18 9.02 -20.62
N TYR A 10 -3.31 7.91 -19.91
CA TYR A 10 -2.31 6.83 -19.94
C TYR A 10 -2.17 6.21 -21.33
N LEU A 11 -3.29 5.96 -22.04
CA LEU A 11 -3.26 5.49 -23.43
C LEU A 11 -2.59 6.48 -24.38
N GLN A 12 -2.85 7.78 -24.22
CA GLN A 12 -2.15 8.81 -25.00
C GLN A 12 -0.64 8.81 -24.77
N PHE A 13 -0.23 8.52 -23.52
CA PHE A 13 1.18 8.36 -23.19
C PHE A 13 1.79 7.13 -23.87
N LEU A 14 1.10 5.98 -23.84
CA LEU A 14 1.53 4.77 -24.54
C LEU A 14 1.66 5.02 -26.05
N ASP A 15 0.72 5.72 -26.65
CA ASP A 15 0.73 6.04 -28.08
C ASP A 15 1.92 6.93 -28.48
N LYS A 16 2.26 7.92 -27.64
CA LYS A 16 3.39 8.81 -27.90
C LYS A 16 4.76 8.20 -27.65
N ILE A 17 4.90 7.47 -26.55
CA ILE A 17 6.21 6.94 -26.09
C ILE A 17 6.51 5.58 -26.72
N GLN A 18 5.48 4.80 -27.04
CA GLN A 18 5.59 3.46 -27.61
C GLN A 18 6.59 2.56 -26.84
N PRO A 19 6.50 2.45 -25.50
CA PRO A 19 7.42 1.63 -24.74
C PRO A 19 7.32 0.17 -25.16
N GLU A 20 8.39 -0.60 -25.05
CA GLU A 20 8.36 -2.03 -25.35
C GLU A 20 7.49 -2.81 -24.36
N VAL A 21 7.56 -2.38 -23.09
CA VAL A 21 6.82 -2.98 -21.97
C VAL A 21 6.29 -1.87 -21.08
N PHE A 22 5.09 -2.09 -20.53
CA PHE A 22 4.54 -1.24 -19.48
C PHE A 22 3.84 -2.05 -18.38
N VAL A 23 3.70 -1.46 -17.21
CA VAL A 23 2.92 -2.01 -16.11
C VAL A 23 1.85 -1.00 -15.72
N MET A 24 0.59 -1.45 -15.68
CA MET A 24 -0.53 -0.67 -15.15
C MET A 24 -1.04 -1.33 -13.86
N GLU A 25 -1.01 -0.58 -12.77
CA GLU A 25 -1.52 -1.01 -11.46
C GLU A 25 -2.85 -0.33 -11.15
N ASN A 26 -3.77 -1.09 -10.56
CA ASN A 26 -5.02 -0.53 -10.09
C ASN A 26 -5.55 -1.29 -8.86
N VAL A 27 -6.50 -0.68 -8.15
CA VAL A 27 -7.18 -1.30 -7.03
C VAL A 27 -8.15 -2.39 -7.52
N LYS A 28 -8.44 -3.38 -6.67
CA LYS A 28 -9.34 -4.50 -7.00
C LYS A 28 -10.75 -4.05 -7.44
N GLY A 29 -11.20 -2.86 -6.99
CA GLY A 29 -12.49 -2.29 -7.38
C GLY A 29 -12.68 -2.10 -8.89
N ILE A 30 -11.60 -2.01 -9.68
CA ILE A 30 -11.70 -1.91 -11.15
C ILE A 30 -12.35 -3.13 -11.80
N LEU A 31 -12.32 -4.30 -11.14
CA LEU A 31 -12.91 -5.54 -11.65
C LEU A 31 -14.45 -5.48 -11.71
N SER A 32 -15.06 -4.73 -10.81
CA SER A 32 -16.51 -4.51 -10.71
C SER A 32 -16.96 -3.15 -11.20
N ALA A 33 -16.03 -2.26 -11.54
CA ALA A 33 -16.34 -0.93 -12.03
C ALA A 33 -17.00 -1.01 -13.41
N GLN A 34 -18.06 -0.24 -13.60
CA GLN A 34 -18.78 -0.11 -14.87
C GLN A 34 -18.80 1.32 -15.35
N LEU A 35 -18.74 1.51 -16.65
CA LEU A 35 -18.92 2.77 -17.33
C LEU A 35 -19.88 2.53 -18.51
N HIS A 36 -21.01 3.28 -18.55
CA HIS A 36 -22.05 3.09 -19.56
C HIS A 36 -22.51 1.62 -19.71
N ASN A 37 -22.67 0.90 -18.59
CA ASN A 37 -23.03 -0.52 -18.52
C ASN A 37 -21.96 -1.51 -19.07
N GLU A 38 -20.76 -1.04 -19.36
CA GLU A 38 -19.63 -1.88 -19.76
C GLU A 38 -18.59 -1.97 -18.64
N GLY A 39 -17.96 -3.14 -18.50
CA GLY A 39 -16.90 -3.34 -17.51
C GLY A 39 -15.64 -2.55 -17.86
N VAL A 40 -15.22 -1.67 -16.95
CA VAL A 40 -14.06 -0.77 -17.17
C VAL A 40 -12.80 -1.54 -17.55
N LEU A 41 -12.51 -2.67 -16.91
CA LEU A 41 -11.34 -3.48 -17.23
C LEU A 41 -11.40 -4.02 -18.67
N GLY A 42 -12.59 -4.41 -19.15
CA GLY A 42 -12.80 -4.87 -20.52
C GLY A 42 -12.48 -3.76 -21.52
N MET A 43 -12.98 -2.55 -21.27
CA MET A 43 -12.71 -1.37 -22.09
C MET A 43 -11.21 -1.04 -22.14
N ILE A 44 -10.55 -1.00 -20.99
CA ILE A 44 -9.09 -0.74 -20.89
C ILE A 44 -8.31 -1.76 -21.72
N ARG A 45 -8.65 -3.07 -21.59
CA ARG A 45 -7.97 -4.12 -22.35
C ARG A 45 -8.17 -3.98 -23.86
N ALA A 46 -9.39 -3.64 -24.29
CA ALA A 46 -9.72 -3.42 -25.69
C ALA A 46 -8.94 -2.22 -26.27
N ASP A 47 -8.86 -1.12 -25.52
CA ASP A 47 -8.16 0.08 -25.98
C ASP A 47 -6.63 -0.11 -25.99
N ILE A 48 -6.08 -0.82 -25.01
CA ILE A 48 -4.66 -1.22 -25.01
C ILE A 48 -4.34 -2.10 -26.21
N LYS A 49 -5.23 -3.04 -26.55
CA LYS A 49 -5.05 -3.89 -27.74
C LYS A 49 -5.05 -3.08 -29.03
N LYS A 50 -5.94 -2.08 -29.16
CA LYS A 50 -5.96 -1.14 -30.30
C LYS A 50 -4.67 -0.32 -30.39
N ALA A 51 -4.06 -0.01 -29.24
CA ALA A 51 -2.78 0.70 -29.17
C ALA A 51 -1.56 -0.18 -29.52
N GLY A 52 -1.76 -1.44 -29.92
CA GLY A 52 -0.70 -2.34 -30.36
C GLY A 52 0.01 -3.06 -29.21
N TYR A 53 -0.70 -3.36 -28.12
CA TYR A 53 -0.14 -4.10 -26.99
C TYR A 53 -0.96 -5.32 -26.63
N THR A 54 -0.28 -6.38 -26.25
CA THR A 54 -0.88 -7.58 -25.64
C THR A 54 -0.73 -7.52 -24.11
N ILE A 55 -1.81 -7.78 -23.39
CA ILE A 55 -1.82 -7.79 -21.93
C ILE A 55 -1.61 -9.20 -21.41
N HIS A 56 -0.65 -9.33 -20.50
CA HIS A 56 -0.31 -10.55 -19.79
C HIS A 56 -0.65 -10.44 -18.32
N SER A 57 -0.96 -11.58 -17.71
CA SER A 57 -1.10 -11.70 -16.26
C SER A 57 0.23 -12.15 -15.64
N LEU A 58 0.59 -11.54 -14.51
CA LEU A 58 1.74 -11.97 -13.71
C LEU A 58 1.43 -13.18 -12.81
N VAL A 59 0.15 -13.58 -12.73
CA VAL A 59 -0.33 -14.65 -11.83
C VAL A 59 -0.61 -15.94 -12.60
N ARG A 60 -1.05 -15.82 -13.87
CA ARG A 60 -1.50 -16.95 -14.68
C ARG A 60 -1.08 -16.75 -16.14
N ALA A 61 -0.49 -17.78 -16.73
CA ALA A 61 -0.05 -17.72 -18.13
C ALA A 61 -1.22 -17.47 -19.09
N GLU A 62 -2.34 -18.17 -18.88
CA GLU A 62 -3.56 -18.03 -19.67
C GLU A 62 -4.71 -17.50 -18.81
N PRO A 63 -4.85 -16.17 -18.66
CA PRO A 63 -5.91 -15.59 -17.86
C PRO A 63 -7.27 -15.72 -18.53
N GLN A 64 -8.22 -16.34 -17.85
CA GLN A 64 -9.59 -16.59 -18.35
C GLN A 64 -10.60 -15.58 -17.83
N LYS A 65 -10.33 -14.99 -16.67
CA LYS A 65 -11.24 -14.09 -15.97
C LYS A 65 -10.51 -12.88 -15.39
N PRO A 66 -11.22 -11.77 -15.12
CA PRO A 66 -10.61 -10.56 -14.56
C PRO A 66 -9.82 -10.76 -13.28
N SER A 67 -10.25 -11.69 -12.41
CA SER A 67 -9.52 -12.00 -11.16
C SER A 67 -8.16 -12.65 -11.37
N ASP A 68 -7.85 -13.15 -12.55
CA ASP A 68 -6.56 -13.75 -12.87
C ASP A 68 -5.43 -12.69 -13.02
N TYR A 69 -5.78 -11.41 -13.02
CA TYR A 69 -4.84 -10.29 -12.99
C TYR A 69 -4.59 -9.75 -11.57
N VAL A 70 -5.18 -10.37 -10.53
CA VAL A 70 -5.04 -9.91 -9.15
C VAL A 70 -3.80 -10.50 -8.52
N VAL A 71 -2.82 -9.66 -8.25
CA VAL A 71 -1.65 -10.00 -7.44
C VAL A 71 -2.04 -9.81 -5.97
N LYS A 72 -1.88 -10.86 -5.17
CA LYS A 72 -2.04 -10.86 -3.71
C LYS A 72 -0.65 -10.83 -3.09
N ALA A 73 -0.24 -9.66 -2.58
CA ALA A 73 1.14 -9.40 -2.15
C ALA A 73 1.64 -10.43 -1.12
N GLU A 74 0.77 -10.87 -0.21
CA GLU A 74 1.10 -11.86 0.82
C GLU A 74 1.58 -13.19 0.25
N ARG A 75 1.13 -13.59 -0.95
CA ARG A 75 1.57 -14.82 -1.62
C ARG A 75 2.97 -14.75 -2.23
N TYR A 76 3.56 -13.57 -2.18
CA TYR A 76 4.90 -13.30 -2.74
C TYR A 76 5.90 -12.87 -1.67
N GLY A 77 5.62 -13.21 -0.39
CA GLY A 77 6.49 -12.94 0.75
C GLY A 77 6.43 -11.49 1.25
N ILE A 78 5.42 -10.72 0.88
CA ILE A 78 5.21 -9.36 1.38
C ILE A 78 4.30 -9.42 2.62
N PRO A 79 4.73 -8.91 3.79
CA PRO A 79 3.97 -8.98 5.04
C PRO A 79 2.78 -8.01 5.07
N GLN A 80 2.03 -7.96 3.98
CA GLN A 80 0.86 -7.10 3.82
C GLN A 80 -0.18 -7.76 2.92
N ALA A 81 -1.41 -7.89 3.38
CA ALA A 81 -2.55 -8.33 2.58
C ALA A 81 -3.00 -7.21 1.60
N ARG A 82 -2.19 -6.95 0.58
CA ARG A 82 -2.42 -5.93 -0.44
C ARG A 82 -2.76 -6.58 -1.77
N HIS A 83 -4.01 -6.45 -2.19
CA HIS A 83 -4.48 -7.00 -3.47
C HIS A 83 -4.56 -5.91 -4.52
N ARG A 84 -3.91 -6.14 -5.67
CA ARG A 84 -3.89 -5.20 -6.79
C ARG A 84 -4.09 -5.90 -8.11
N VAL A 85 -4.82 -5.25 -9.00
CA VAL A 85 -4.86 -5.65 -10.42
C VAL A 85 -3.61 -5.11 -11.08
N ILE A 86 -2.79 -6.00 -11.64
CA ILE A 86 -1.59 -5.63 -12.37
C ILE A 86 -1.70 -6.17 -13.79
N LEU A 87 -1.63 -5.26 -14.75
CA LEU A 87 -1.62 -5.56 -16.17
C LEU A 87 -0.20 -5.33 -16.69
N LEU A 88 0.43 -6.37 -17.19
CA LEU A 88 1.70 -6.29 -17.89
C LEU A 88 1.40 -6.18 -19.39
N GLY A 89 1.68 -5.04 -20.00
CA GLY A 89 1.53 -4.84 -21.44
C GLY A 89 2.86 -4.99 -22.14
N ILE A 90 2.86 -5.79 -23.21
CA ILE A 90 4.02 -5.97 -24.10
C ILE A 90 3.61 -5.54 -25.49
N ARG A 91 4.43 -4.71 -26.15
CA ARG A 91 4.16 -4.22 -27.50
C ARG A 91 4.12 -5.39 -28.47
N ASP A 92 3.11 -5.40 -29.34
CA ASP A 92 2.93 -6.44 -30.36
C ASP A 92 4.16 -6.49 -31.29
N GLY A 93 4.53 -7.68 -31.72
CA GLY A 93 5.70 -7.91 -32.55
C GLY A 93 7.00 -8.16 -31.78
N LEU A 94 7.01 -7.98 -30.46
CA LEU A 94 8.12 -8.43 -29.62
C LEU A 94 7.92 -9.92 -29.25
N ASN A 95 8.96 -10.71 -29.46
CA ASN A 95 8.94 -12.13 -29.10
C ASN A 95 9.35 -12.31 -27.62
N ILE A 96 8.47 -11.83 -26.71
CA ILE A 96 8.67 -11.89 -25.26
C ILE A 96 7.53 -12.71 -24.65
N ASP A 97 7.90 -13.80 -23.97
CA ASP A 97 6.98 -14.59 -23.14
C ASP A 97 7.27 -14.32 -21.66
N PRO A 98 6.43 -13.52 -20.97
CA PRO A 98 6.70 -13.13 -19.61
C PRO A 98 6.43 -14.27 -18.64
N ALA A 99 7.38 -14.55 -17.76
CA ALA A 99 7.19 -15.50 -16.67
C ALA A 99 6.20 -14.97 -15.63
N GLN A 100 5.46 -15.88 -15.00
CA GLN A 100 4.61 -15.56 -13.85
C GLN A 100 5.46 -15.32 -12.60
N LEU A 101 4.92 -14.52 -11.68
CA LEU A 101 5.53 -14.27 -10.38
C LEU A 101 5.62 -15.58 -9.59
N ARG A 102 6.81 -15.86 -9.07
CA ARG A 102 7.05 -17.04 -8.25
C ARG A 102 6.49 -16.82 -6.84
N GLN A 103 5.55 -17.67 -6.42
CA GLN A 103 5.01 -17.62 -5.07
C GLN A 103 6.10 -17.92 -4.03
N ARG A 104 5.98 -17.25 -2.88
CA ARG A 104 6.83 -17.43 -1.70
C ARG A 104 5.96 -17.73 -0.48
N PRO A 105 6.48 -18.33 0.59
CA PRO A 105 5.76 -18.45 1.85
C PRO A 105 5.26 -17.09 2.33
N GLU A 106 4.08 -17.10 2.94
CA GLU A 106 3.52 -15.90 3.57
C GLU A 106 4.38 -15.47 4.75
N GLU A 107 4.71 -14.17 4.78
CA GLU A 107 5.50 -13.57 5.85
C GLU A 107 4.59 -12.78 6.79
N THR A 108 4.81 -12.89 8.11
CA THR A 108 4.01 -12.14 9.06
C THR A 108 4.61 -10.77 9.34
N VAL A 109 3.74 -9.77 9.64
CA VAL A 109 4.20 -8.44 10.08
C VAL A 109 5.12 -8.55 11.31
N ARG A 110 4.83 -9.48 12.23
CA ARG A 110 5.67 -9.73 13.40
C ARG A 110 7.08 -10.16 13.02
N ALA A 111 7.21 -11.08 12.06
CA ALA A 111 8.52 -11.54 11.60
C ALA A 111 9.26 -10.44 10.83
N ALA A 112 8.57 -9.70 9.98
CA ALA A 112 9.15 -8.58 9.24
C ALA A 112 9.65 -7.45 10.14
N LEU A 113 8.94 -7.19 11.25
CA LEU A 113 9.35 -6.18 12.25
C LEU A 113 10.31 -6.74 13.31
N SER A 114 10.63 -8.03 13.27
CA SER A 114 11.59 -8.64 14.20
C SER A 114 12.97 -8.02 14.04
N GLY A 115 13.48 -7.41 15.11
CA GLY A 115 14.77 -6.72 15.12
C GLY A 115 14.73 -5.25 14.66
N VAL A 116 13.54 -4.73 14.31
CA VAL A 116 13.36 -3.28 14.19
C VAL A 116 13.17 -2.71 15.61
N PRO A 117 13.94 -1.69 16.02
CA PRO A 117 13.78 -1.09 17.32
C PRO A 117 12.37 -0.47 17.46
N PRO A 118 11.75 -0.50 18.64
CA PRO A 118 10.44 0.08 18.89
C PRO A 118 10.54 1.62 18.92
N LEU A 119 10.76 2.22 17.75
CA LEU A 119 10.83 3.66 17.62
C LEU A 119 9.44 4.27 17.56
N ARG A 120 9.23 5.35 18.28
CA ARG A 120 8.03 6.18 18.16
C ARG A 120 8.25 7.23 17.09
N SER A 121 7.28 7.38 16.20
CA SER A 121 7.28 8.52 15.30
C SER A 121 7.07 9.81 16.09
N SER A 122 7.76 10.89 15.72
CA SER A 122 7.43 12.23 16.19
C SER A 122 6.05 12.65 15.67
N PHE A 123 5.40 13.57 16.37
CA PHE A 123 4.12 14.11 15.92
C PHE A 123 4.31 15.07 14.76
N SER A 124 3.63 14.85 13.65
CA SER A 124 3.79 15.62 12.42
C SER A 124 3.29 17.07 12.47
N ARG A 125 2.70 17.52 13.59
CA ARG A 125 2.07 18.84 13.74
C ARG A 125 2.34 19.52 15.07
N LEU A 126 3.36 19.12 15.80
CA LEU A 126 3.81 19.88 16.95
C LEU A 126 4.84 20.90 16.46
N ASP A 127 4.61 22.17 16.81
CA ASP A 127 5.62 23.20 16.67
C ASP A 127 6.87 22.75 17.42
N LYS A 128 8.04 22.97 16.81
CA LYS A 128 9.34 22.44 17.25
C LYS A 128 9.76 22.83 18.66
N GLU A 129 8.98 23.64 19.36
CA GLU A 129 9.29 24.18 20.69
C GLU A 129 8.55 23.49 21.86
N GLU A 130 7.56 22.61 21.61
CA GLU A 130 6.90 21.90 22.70
C GLU A 130 7.42 20.48 22.80
N ASP A 131 8.33 20.26 23.74
CA ASP A 131 8.76 18.92 24.18
C ASP A 131 7.64 18.25 25.00
N ILE A 132 6.53 17.92 24.28
CA ILE A 132 5.37 17.29 24.91
C ILE A 132 5.63 15.79 24.98
N SER A 133 5.81 15.28 26.18
CA SER A 133 5.89 13.83 26.40
C SER A 133 4.63 13.11 25.90
N TRP A 134 4.78 11.88 25.42
CA TRP A 134 3.68 11.04 24.95
C TRP A 134 2.49 10.96 25.92
N PRO A 135 2.70 10.77 27.26
CA PRO A 135 1.60 10.78 28.22
C PRO A 135 0.79 12.08 28.18
N LYS A 136 1.45 13.23 28.17
CA LYS A 136 0.78 14.54 28.09
C LYS A 136 0.00 14.70 26.80
N TYR A 137 0.52 14.21 25.67
CA TYR A 137 -0.17 14.28 24.39
C TYR A 137 -1.44 13.41 24.37
N ILE A 138 -1.36 12.17 24.85
CA ILE A 138 -2.51 11.25 24.93
C ILE A 138 -3.59 11.85 25.84
N LEU A 139 -3.23 12.36 26.99
CA LEU A 139 -4.19 13.01 27.90
C LEU A 139 -4.83 14.26 27.29
N ARG A 140 -4.05 15.06 26.53
CA ARG A 140 -4.60 16.20 25.79
C ARG A 140 -5.57 15.75 24.70
N ALA A 141 -5.26 14.72 23.93
CA ALA A 141 -6.12 14.14 22.91
C ALA A 141 -7.40 13.56 23.54
N ALA A 142 -7.29 12.84 24.67
CA ALA A 142 -8.43 12.32 25.40
C ALA A 142 -9.39 13.42 25.87
N ARG A 143 -8.87 14.53 26.43
CA ARG A 143 -9.67 15.68 26.83
C ARG A 143 -10.40 16.34 25.65
N LEU A 144 -9.80 16.39 24.47
CA LEU A 144 -10.45 16.91 23.26
C LEU A 144 -11.55 15.97 22.77
N LEU A 145 -11.32 14.66 22.82
CA LEU A 145 -12.30 13.64 22.44
C LEU A 145 -13.50 13.62 23.42
N SER A 146 -13.25 13.71 24.74
CA SER A 146 -14.33 13.76 25.74
C SER A 146 -15.23 14.98 25.60
N LYS A 147 -14.72 16.11 25.09
CA LYS A 147 -15.57 17.26 24.73
C LYS A 147 -16.50 16.96 23.55
N LYS A 148 -16.05 16.13 22.62
CA LYS A 148 -16.82 15.75 21.43
C LYS A 148 -17.78 14.58 21.71
N TYR A 149 -17.42 13.72 22.67
CA TYR A 149 -18.15 12.51 23.06
C TYR A 149 -18.28 12.47 24.59
N PRO A 150 -19.20 13.25 25.18
CA PRO A 150 -19.30 13.44 26.62
C PRO A 150 -19.68 12.16 27.40
N ASP A 151 -20.31 11.19 26.74
CA ASP A 151 -20.73 9.93 27.36
C ASP A 151 -19.57 8.90 27.52
N ALA A 152 -18.40 9.19 26.99
CA ALA A 152 -17.23 8.32 27.09
C ALA A 152 -16.23 8.90 28.10
N ASP A 153 -15.99 8.21 29.21
CA ASP A 153 -14.98 8.60 30.20
C ASP A 153 -13.56 8.20 29.76
N LEU A 154 -13.18 8.67 28.56
CA LEU A 154 -11.88 8.40 27.95
C LEU A 154 -10.71 8.98 28.76
N VAL A 155 -10.94 10.03 29.55
CA VAL A 155 -9.88 10.66 30.33
C VAL A 155 -9.48 9.78 31.51
N SER A 156 -10.46 9.22 32.24
CA SER A 156 -10.18 8.32 33.36
C SER A 156 -9.53 7.02 32.88
N GLU A 157 -10.11 6.39 31.85
CA GLU A 157 -9.57 5.12 31.30
C GLU A 157 -8.13 5.30 30.78
N LEU A 158 -7.87 6.34 29.98
CA LEU A 158 -6.54 6.58 29.43
C LEU A 158 -5.55 7.08 30.49
N SER A 159 -6.02 7.79 31.52
CA SER A 159 -5.13 8.21 32.62
C SER A 159 -4.62 7.00 33.42
N GLU A 160 -5.44 6.00 33.65
CA GLU A 160 -5.01 4.77 34.32
C GLU A 160 -3.97 4.00 33.51
N VAL A 161 -4.20 3.85 32.19
CA VAL A 161 -3.27 3.16 31.27
C VAL A 161 -1.96 3.95 31.14
N VAL A 162 -2.05 5.28 30.95
CA VAL A 162 -0.88 6.15 30.78
C VAL A 162 0.00 6.20 32.04
N ILE A 163 -0.59 6.13 33.21
CA ILE A 163 0.16 6.17 34.48
C ILE A 163 0.77 4.81 34.82
N LYS A 164 0.08 3.68 34.52
CA LYS A 164 0.53 2.35 34.89
C LYS A 164 1.48 1.73 33.87
N ASP A 165 1.21 1.89 32.59
CA ASP A 165 1.82 1.08 31.53
C ASP A 165 2.75 1.86 30.58
N LEU A 166 2.81 3.18 30.69
CA LEU A 166 3.77 4.01 29.98
C LEU A 166 4.83 4.54 30.94
N PRO A 167 5.81 3.73 31.32
CA PRO A 167 6.95 4.24 32.06
C PRO A 167 7.58 5.36 31.26
N THR A 168 8.10 6.33 31.94
CA THR A 168 8.82 7.50 31.44
C THR A 168 9.80 7.13 30.31
N LEU A 169 9.31 6.97 29.09
CA LEU A 169 10.14 6.95 27.90
C LEU A 169 10.49 8.40 27.63
N THR A 170 11.67 8.79 28.04
CA THR A 170 12.25 10.10 27.74
C THR A 170 12.66 10.13 26.27
N SER A 171 12.82 11.32 25.71
CA SER A 171 13.35 11.51 24.34
C SER A 171 14.72 10.87 24.15
N GLU A 172 15.45 10.62 25.22
CA GLU A 172 16.78 9.98 25.21
C GLU A 172 16.73 8.47 25.02
N ASP A 173 15.58 7.81 25.31
CA ASP A 173 15.39 6.37 25.04
C ASP A 173 15.25 6.04 23.54
N HIS A 174 15.33 7.04 22.67
CA HIS A 174 15.16 6.90 21.23
C HIS A 174 16.47 6.72 20.45
N VAL A 175 17.62 6.76 21.09
CA VAL A 175 18.95 6.79 20.44
C VAL A 175 19.83 5.62 20.85
N GLN A 176 19.31 4.45 21.08
CA GLN A 176 20.18 3.30 21.24
C GLN A 176 20.00 2.31 20.09
N GLU A 177 21.10 2.22 19.33
CA GLU A 177 21.43 1.25 18.30
C GLU A 177 20.67 1.39 16.98
N THR A 178 21.28 2.07 16.03
CA THR A 178 21.04 1.84 14.60
C THR A 178 21.16 0.34 14.34
N PRO A 179 20.10 -0.34 13.92
CA PRO A 179 20.24 -1.72 13.45
C PRO A 179 21.23 -1.70 12.31
N THR A 180 22.26 -2.52 12.39
CA THR A 180 23.14 -2.77 11.25
C THR A 180 22.26 -3.01 10.03
N ALA A 181 22.50 -2.25 8.96
CA ALA A 181 21.71 -2.11 7.74
C ALA A 181 21.49 -3.43 6.95
N ASN A 182 21.93 -4.57 7.46
CA ASN A 182 22.03 -5.83 6.74
C ASN A 182 20.69 -6.58 6.55
N ARG A 183 19.60 -6.15 7.18
CA ARG A 183 18.30 -6.84 7.01
C ARG A 183 17.32 -6.15 6.06
N LEU A 184 17.54 -4.87 5.73
CA LEU A 184 16.69 -4.18 4.75
C LEU A 184 17.12 -4.43 3.30
N THR A 185 18.38 -4.86 3.08
CA THR A 185 18.92 -5.14 1.74
C THR A 185 18.52 -6.51 1.19
N ASP A 186 18.05 -7.43 2.03
CA ASP A 186 17.60 -8.77 1.59
C ASP A 186 16.18 -8.76 1.00
N TRP A 187 15.52 -7.61 0.89
CA TRP A 187 14.16 -7.44 0.40
C TRP A 187 14.06 -6.88 -1.02
N TYR A 188 15.20 -6.59 -1.67
CA TYR A 188 15.26 -6.13 -3.06
C TYR A 188 15.94 -7.14 -3.97
#